data_51b8094b7c0e3d86561e3256657c0e2b
#
_entry.id   51b8094b7c0e3d86561e3256657c0e2b
#
_cell.length_a   1.000
_cell.length_b   1.000
_cell.length_c   1.000
_cell.angle_alpha   90.00
_cell.angle_beta   90.00
_cell.angle_gamma   90.00
#
_symmetry.space_group_name_H-M   'P 1'
#
loop_
_entity.id
_entity.type
_entity.pdbx_description
1 polymer ?
#
loop_
_entity_poly.entity_id
_entity_poly.type
_entity_poly.pdbx_seq_one_letter_code
_entity_poly.pdbx_strand_id
1 'polypeptide(L)'
;MEKVKTLIIGSGPAGYTAAIYAGRANLQPVLYSGLQPGGQLTTTTIVENFPGFHEGIDANLLMTEMRQQAEVYGADLRDGSIVKADLSSRPFHLEDERGNQIEAETVIIATGASAKYLGLPDEEKYRGQGVSACATCDGFFYRKRIVAVVGGGDTACEEAMYLSGLAKKVYMIVRKPYLRAAEIMRKRVTEKDNIEILYNTNTVGLFGENGVEGAHLVRFKGEENEENFDVAIDGFFLAIGHTPNTDLFKGQLDMDEHGFIITQPKSTATSIEGVFAAGDVADPTYRQGVVAAGTGAMAAIEVDRFLQKQ
;
A
#
# COMPACT_ATOMS: atom_id res chain seq x y z
N MET A 1 -25.83 21.15 3.99
CA MET A 1 -25.31 19.77 4.16
C MET A 1 -25.72 18.98 2.92
N GLU A 2 -24.75 18.45 2.23
CA GLU A 2 -24.98 17.66 1.02
C GLU A 2 -25.36 16.23 1.40
N LYS A 3 -26.33 15.62 0.67
CA LYS A 3 -26.77 14.25 0.91
C LYS A 3 -26.31 13.35 -0.22
N VAL A 4 -25.60 12.26 0.11
CA VAL A 4 -25.09 11.29 -0.84
C VAL A 4 -25.50 9.87 -0.43
N LYS A 5 -25.80 9.01 -1.42
CA LYS A 5 -26.11 7.59 -1.15
C LYS A 5 -24.87 6.81 -0.75
N THR A 6 -23.78 7.04 -1.47
CA THR A 6 -22.51 6.32 -1.28
C THR A 6 -21.36 7.29 -1.36
N LEU A 7 -20.61 7.42 -0.27
CA LEU A 7 -19.35 8.16 -0.25
C LEU A 7 -18.18 7.19 -0.30
N ILE A 8 -17.22 7.44 -1.19
CA ILE A 8 -15.98 6.67 -1.32
C ILE A 8 -14.82 7.55 -0.90
N ILE A 9 -13.97 7.08 0.01
CA ILE A 9 -12.82 7.82 0.53
C ILE A 9 -11.54 7.16 0.05
N GLY A 10 -10.85 7.82 -0.88
CA GLY A 10 -9.62 7.34 -1.52
C GLY A 10 -9.80 6.93 -2.97
N SER A 11 -8.78 7.19 -3.79
CA SER A 11 -8.78 7.07 -5.25
C SER A 11 -7.78 6.05 -5.80
N GLY A 12 -7.27 5.15 -4.96
CA GLY A 12 -6.48 4.01 -5.43
C GLY A 12 -7.32 3.02 -6.25
N PRO A 13 -6.74 1.89 -6.70
CA PRO A 13 -7.47 0.89 -7.48
C PRO A 13 -8.75 0.41 -6.80
N ALA A 14 -8.79 0.31 -5.47
CA ALA A 14 -10.00 -0.02 -4.71
C ALA A 14 -11.08 1.05 -4.88
N GLY A 15 -10.73 2.33 -4.67
CA GLY A 15 -11.69 3.44 -4.73
C GLY A 15 -12.27 3.64 -6.12
N TYR A 16 -11.42 3.71 -7.16
CA TYR A 16 -11.93 3.85 -8.53
C TYR A 16 -12.75 2.65 -8.97
N THR A 17 -12.34 1.42 -8.62
CA THR A 17 -13.15 0.23 -8.94
C THR A 17 -14.49 0.26 -8.21
N ALA A 18 -14.51 0.65 -6.93
CA ALA A 18 -15.75 0.84 -6.20
C ALA A 18 -16.65 1.88 -6.87
N ALA A 19 -16.08 3.02 -7.32
CA ALA A 19 -16.82 4.07 -8.02
C ALA A 19 -17.42 3.59 -9.35
N ILE A 20 -16.65 2.79 -10.13
CA ILE A 20 -17.12 2.18 -11.38
C ILE A 20 -18.34 1.28 -11.12
N TYR A 21 -18.23 0.36 -10.15
CA TYR A 21 -19.31 -0.59 -9.86
C TYR A 21 -20.53 0.08 -9.25
N ALA A 22 -20.34 1.03 -8.32
CA ALA A 22 -21.43 1.81 -7.74
C ALA A 22 -22.13 2.70 -8.79
N GLY A 23 -21.37 3.33 -9.69
CA GLY A 23 -21.91 4.10 -10.80
C GLY A 23 -22.77 3.23 -11.72
N ARG A 24 -22.28 2.04 -12.09
CA ARG A 24 -23.03 1.05 -12.92
C ARG A 24 -24.30 0.54 -12.23
N ALA A 25 -24.33 0.51 -10.89
CA ALA A 25 -25.52 0.20 -10.09
C ALA A 25 -26.45 1.42 -9.89
N ASN A 26 -26.17 2.57 -10.53
CA ASN A 26 -26.93 3.82 -10.42
C ASN A 26 -27.01 4.37 -8.98
N LEU A 27 -25.96 4.15 -8.19
CA LEU A 27 -25.85 4.66 -6.83
C LEU A 27 -25.37 6.11 -6.75
N GLN A 28 -24.94 6.69 -7.88
CA GLN A 28 -24.40 8.05 -7.96
C GLN A 28 -23.33 8.33 -6.89
N PRO A 29 -22.23 7.53 -6.89
CA PRO A 29 -21.23 7.64 -5.85
C PRO A 29 -20.47 8.97 -5.94
N VAL A 30 -20.16 9.52 -4.78
CA VAL A 30 -19.21 10.63 -4.63
C VAL A 30 -17.90 10.06 -4.11
N LEU A 31 -16.79 10.37 -4.77
CA LEU A 31 -15.46 9.92 -4.36
C LEU A 31 -14.56 11.13 -4.07
N TYR A 32 -13.92 11.12 -2.91
CA TYR A 32 -12.83 12.03 -2.57
C TYR A 32 -11.48 11.37 -2.76
N SER A 33 -10.61 11.99 -3.57
CA SER A 33 -9.35 11.39 -4.04
C SER A 33 -8.30 11.20 -2.94
N GLY A 34 -8.37 11.99 -1.88
CA GLY A 34 -7.30 12.07 -0.88
C GLY A 34 -6.14 12.96 -1.35
N LEU A 35 -5.04 12.95 -0.57
CA LEU A 35 -3.84 13.76 -0.84
C LEU A 35 -3.05 13.29 -2.06
N GLN A 36 -3.20 12.03 -2.45
CA GLN A 36 -2.49 11.43 -3.58
C GLN A 36 -3.50 10.78 -4.54
N PRO A 37 -4.03 11.54 -5.52
CA PRO A 37 -4.94 10.99 -6.52
C PRO A 37 -4.31 9.81 -7.29
N GLY A 38 -5.03 8.69 -7.38
CA GLY A 38 -4.52 7.43 -7.94
C GLY A 38 -3.81 6.52 -6.95
N GLY A 39 -3.50 7.01 -5.74
CA GLY A 39 -2.94 6.23 -4.64
C GLY A 39 -1.50 5.76 -4.90
N GLN A 40 -1.08 4.69 -4.22
CA GLN A 40 0.30 4.19 -4.22
C GLN A 40 0.83 3.79 -5.61
N LEU A 41 -0.03 3.37 -6.54
CA LEU A 41 0.42 3.02 -7.90
C LEU A 41 1.09 4.20 -8.61
N THR A 42 0.68 5.44 -8.33
CA THR A 42 1.29 6.63 -8.96
C THR A 42 2.73 6.91 -8.52
N THR A 43 3.27 6.13 -7.57
CA THR A 43 4.68 6.24 -7.13
C THR A 43 5.64 5.34 -7.91
N THR A 44 5.13 4.49 -8.79
CA THR A 44 5.94 3.65 -9.69
C THR A 44 5.78 4.10 -11.14
N THR A 45 6.62 3.57 -12.04
CA THR A 45 6.58 3.94 -13.47
C THR A 45 5.74 2.97 -14.29
N ILE A 46 6.13 1.70 -14.31
CA ILE A 46 5.45 0.65 -15.11
C ILE A 46 4.86 -0.39 -14.18
N VAL A 47 3.60 -0.73 -14.43
CA VAL A 47 2.86 -1.82 -13.75
C VAL A 47 2.77 -3.00 -14.70
N GLU A 48 3.49 -4.08 -14.39
CA GLU A 48 3.51 -5.31 -15.22
C GLU A 48 2.59 -6.42 -14.69
N ASN A 49 2.09 -6.26 -13.46
CA ASN A 49 1.32 -7.28 -12.74
C ASN A 49 -0.17 -6.95 -12.61
N PHE A 50 -0.67 -5.95 -13.34
CA PHE A 50 -2.11 -5.69 -13.45
C PHE A 50 -2.63 -6.40 -14.71
N PRO A 51 -3.56 -7.37 -14.59
CA PRO A 51 -4.03 -8.15 -15.73
C PRO A 51 -4.68 -7.32 -16.83
N GLY A 52 -4.43 -7.68 -18.08
CA GLY A 52 -4.98 -7.02 -19.27
C GLY A 52 -3.94 -6.26 -20.09
N PHE A 53 -2.73 -6.07 -19.56
CA PHE A 53 -1.64 -5.32 -20.20
C PHE A 53 -0.41 -6.22 -20.34
N HIS A 54 -0.26 -6.90 -21.48
CA HIS A 54 0.80 -7.90 -21.69
C HIS A 54 2.22 -7.31 -21.77
N GLU A 55 2.35 -6.03 -22.09
CA GLU A 55 3.62 -5.29 -22.09
C GLU A 55 3.78 -4.39 -20.85
N GLY A 56 2.89 -4.55 -19.85
CA GLY A 56 2.76 -3.59 -18.77
C GLY A 56 2.04 -2.32 -19.19
N ILE A 57 1.83 -1.43 -18.26
CA ILE A 57 1.20 -0.11 -18.47
C ILE A 57 1.87 0.94 -17.59
N ASP A 58 2.00 2.16 -18.08
CA ASP A 58 2.38 3.28 -17.22
C ASP A 58 1.37 3.44 -16.07
N ALA A 59 1.88 3.55 -14.87
CA ALA A 59 1.06 3.54 -13.66
C ALA A 59 0.09 4.73 -13.59
N ASN A 60 0.54 5.92 -14.03
CA ASN A 60 -0.32 7.10 -14.07
C ASN A 60 -1.39 6.99 -15.16
N LEU A 61 -1.04 6.38 -16.29
CA LEU A 61 -2.00 6.10 -17.35
C LEU A 61 -3.07 5.13 -16.86
N LEU A 62 -2.69 4.02 -16.22
CA LEU A 62 -3.64 3.08 -15.63
C LEU A 62 -4.62 3.77 -14.68
N MET A 63 -4.12 4.60 -13.77
CA MET A 63 -4.97 5.29 -12.81
C MET A 63 -5.85 6.37 -13.45
N THR A 64 -5.36 7.01 -14.52
CA THR A 64 -6.13 7.95 -15.34
C THR A 64 -7.29 7.26 -16.06
N GLU A 65 -7.04 6.10 -16.67
CA GLU A 65 -8.06 5.29 -17.33
C GLU A 65 -9.13 4.80 -16.34
N MET A 66 -8.74 4.36 -15.15
CA MET A 66 -9.68 3.96 -14.10
C MET A 66 -10.53 5.14 -13.62
N ARG A 67 -9.94 6.35 -13.48
CA ARG A 67 -10.65 7.58 -13.15
C ARG A 67 -11.70 7.91 -14.22
N GLN A 68 -11.28 7.97 -15.48
CA GLN A 68 -12.18 8.27 -16.59
C GLN A 68 -13.30 7.23 -16.71
N GLN A 69 -12.99 5.96 -16.49
CA GLN A 69 -14.01 4.91 -16.49
C GLN A 69 -15.05 5.13 -15.39
N ALA A 70 -14.66 5.55 -14.19
CA ALA A 70 -15.59 5.88 -13.12
C ALA A 70 -16.47 7.08 -13.48
N GLU A 71 -15.91 8.12 -14.08
CA GLU A 71 -16.63 9.31 -14.56
C GLU A 71 -17.67 8.96 -15.63
N VAL A 72 -17.33 8.08 -16.60
CA VAL A 72 -18.25 7.60 -17.64
C VAL A 72 -19.49 6.93 -17.05
N TYR A 73 -19.35 6.25 -15.91
CA TYR A 73 -20.48 5.63 -15.22
C TYR A 73 -21.17 6.55 -14.19
N GLY A 74 -20.87 7.86 -14.21
CA GLY A 74 -21.58 8.87 -13.43
C GLY A 74 -21.12 9.00 -11.97
N ALA A 75 -19.90 8.56 -11.66
CA ALA A 75 -19.29 8.88 -10.36
C ALA A 75 -18.88 10.36 -10.32
N ASP A 76 -19.19 11.06 -9.23
CA ASP A 76 -18.71 12.40 -8.95
C ASP A 76 -17.35 12.31 -8.25
N LEU A 77 -16.28 12.57 -9.00
CA LEU A 77 -14.90 12.46 -8.50
C LEU A 77 -14.37 13.84 -8.10
N ARG A 78 -14.06 13.98 -6.82
CA ARG A 78 -13.63 15.22 -6.20
C ARG A 78 -12.19 15.16 -5.74
N ASP A 79 -11.41 16.14 -6.11
CA ASP A 79 -10.07 16.32 -5.56
C ASP A 79 -10.18 16.92 -4.15
N GLY A 80 -9.39 16.37 -3.22
CA GLY A 80 -9.38 16.77 -1.83
C GLY A 80 -9.62 15.60 -0.88
N SER A 81 -9.61 15.90 0.41
CA SER A 81 -9.63 14.90 1.47
C SER A 81 -10.84 15.07 2.40
N ILE A 82 -11.38 13.95 2.88
CA ILE A 82 -12.24 13.94 4.06
C ILE A 82 -11.34 14.06 5.29
N VAL A 83 -11.63 15.03 6.15
CA VAL A 83 -10.82 15.34 7.34
C VAL A 83 -11.53 15.04 8.66
N LYS A 84 -12.87 14.86 8.63
CA LYS A 84 -13.64 14.37 9.78
C LYS A 84 -14.65 13.33 9.31
N ALA A 85 -14.90 12.34 10.17
CA ALA A 85 -15.94 11.35 9.98
C ALA A 85 -16.57 11.02 11.33
N ASP A 86 -17.89 11.10 11.40
CA ASP A 86 -18.68 10.57 12.49
C ASP A 86 -19.55 9.43 11.94
N LEU A 87 -19.19 8.22 12.34
CA LEU A 87 -19.85 6.97 11.93
C LEU A 87 -20.78 6.43 13.01
N SER A 88 -21.10 7.20 14.05
CA SER A 88 -21.88 6.75 15.21
C SER A 88 -23.37 6.54 14.89
N SER A 89 -23.88 7.21 13.88
CA SER A 89 -25.28 7.08 13.45
C SER A 89 -25.42 7.29 11.94
N ARG A 90 -26.42 6.63 11.34
CA ARG A 90 -26.73 6.78 9.91
C ARG A 90 -27.93 7.73 9.72
N PRO A 91 -27.90 8.68 8.74
CA PRO A 91 -26.79 8.90 7.80
C PRO A 91 -25.51 9.34 8.51
N PHE A 92 -24.37 8.92 7.96
CA PHE A 92 -23.04 9.26 8.49
C PHE A 92 -22.69 10.71 8.18
N HIS A 93 -22.00 11.38 9.11
CA HIS A 93 -21.61 12.78 8.96
C HIS A 93 -20.12 12.91 8.69
N LEU A 94 -19.77 13.53 7.55
CA LEU A 94 -18.38 13.73 7.15
C LEU A 94 -18.13 15.19 6.80
N GLU A 95 -16.87 15.61 6.89
CA GLU A 95 -16.42 16.96 6.53
C GLU A 95 -15.18 16.87 5.64
N ASP A 96 -15.20 17.60 4.53
CA ASP A 96 -14.02 17.73 3.68
C ASP A 96 -13.05 18.82 4.20
N GLU A 97 -11.86 18.90 3.61
CA GLU A 97 -10.81 19.87 3.98
C GLU A 97 -11.20 21.33 3.79
N ARG A 98 -12.29 21.60 3.06
CA ARG A 98 -12.83 22.94 2.82
C ARG A 98 -13.96 23.29 3.80
N GLY A 99 -14.30 22.37 4.71
CA GLY A 99 -15.35 22.52 5.70
C GLY A 99 -16.77 22.21 5.19
N ASN A 100 -16.89 21.62 3.98
CA ASN A 100 -18.20 21.19 3.47
C ASN A 100 -18.70 19.97 4.24
N GLN A 101 -19.96 20.01 4.68
CA GLN A 101 -20.60 18.95 5.44
C GLN A 101 -21.38 18.00 4.51
N ILE A 102 -21.16 16.69 4.70
CA ILE A 102 -21.72 15.63 3.87
C ILE A 102 -22.47 14.64 4.79
N GLU A 103 -23.71 14.32 4.42
CA GLU A 103 -24.48 13.20 4.97
C GLU A 103 -24.44 12.03 3.98
N ALA A 104 -23.88 10.89 4.40
CA ALA A 104 -23.76 9.69 3.57
C ALA A 104 -24.60 8.53 4.14
N GLU A 105 -25.41 7.88 3.29
CA GLU A 105 -26.15 6.67 3.68
C GLU A 105 -25.21 5.46 3.84
N THR A 106 -24.15 5.40 3.02
CA THR A 106 -23.12 4.38 3.06
C THR A 106 -21.74 4.99 2.82
N VAL A 107 -20.71 4.36 3.39
CA VAL A 107 -19.31 4.79 3.23
C VAL A 107 -18.45 3.60 2.79
N ILE A 108 -17.63 3.79 1.76
CA ILE A 108 -16.55 2.86 1.38
C ILE A 108 -15.22 3.52 1.71
N ILE A 109 -14.47 2.90 2.62
CA ILE A 109 -13.14 3.34 3.02
C ILE A 109 -12.13 2.62 2.13
N ALA A 110 -11.45 3.38 1.25
CA ALA A 110 -10.45 2.90 0.29
C ALA A 110 -9.15 3.71 0.39
N THR A 111 -8.83 4.16 1.61
CA THR A 111 -7.72 5.08 1.90
C THR A 111 -6.34 4.44 1.77
N GLY A 112 -6.27 3.11 1.62
CA GLY A 112 -5.04 2.37 1.41
C GLY A 112 -4.11 2.32 2.63
N ALA A 113 -2.84 2.03 2.37
CA ALA A 113 -1.78 1.99 3.36
C ALA A 113 -0.51 2.65 2.79
N SER A 114 0.27 3.29 3.63
CA SER A 114 1.52 3.94 3.27
C SER A 114 2.72 3.07 3.66
N ALA A 115 3.64 2.86 2.74
CA ALA A 115 4.90 2.17 3.03
C ALA A 115 5.73 2.97 4.04
N LYS A 116 6.40 2.27 4.93
CA LYS A 116 7.37 2.88 5.84
C LYS A 116 8.72 3.02 5.16
N TYR A 117 9.34 4.18 5.35
CA TYR A 117 10.68 4.49 4.88
C TYR A 117 11.62 4.68 6.07
N LEU A 118 12.93 4.61 5.84
CA LEU A 118 13.93 4.86 6.89
C LEU A 118 14.05 6.35 7.22
N GLY A 119 13.59 7.21 6.32
CA GLY A 119 13.72 8.67 6.43
C GLY A 119 15.11 9.17 6.00
N LEU A 120 15.81 8.43 5.15
CA LEU A 120 17.07 8.86 4.58
C LEU A 120 16.84 9.96 3.53
N PRO A 121 17.70 10.99 3.46
CA PRO A 121 17.55 12.06 2.47
C PRO A 121 17.52 11.57 1.02
N ASP A 122 18.20 10.44 0.74
CA ASP A 122 18.36 9.88 -0.59
C ASP A 122 17.20 8.98 -1.03
N GLU A 123 16.36 8.50 -0.09
CA GLU A 123 15.25 7.60 -0.43
C GLU A 123 14.28 8.22 -1.44
N GLU A 124 13.93 9.50 -1.26
CA GLU A 124 13.04 10.21 -2.17
C GLU A 124 13.64 10.36 -3.56
N LYS A 125 14.94 10.68 -3.63
CA LYS A 125 15.68 10.83 -4.89
C LYS A 125 15.63 9.56 -5.75
N TYR A 126 15.73 8.38 -5.09
CA TYR A 126 15.82 7.09 -5.78
C TYR A 126 14.51 6.32 -5.82
N ARG A 127 13.41 6.89 -5.36
CA ARG A 127 12.08 6.27 -5.43
C ARG A 127 11.71 6.01 -6.90
N GLY A 128 11.39 4.75 -7.23
CA GLY A 128 11.16 4.31 -8.61
C GLY A 128 12.43 4.21 -9.48
N GLN A 129 13.60 4.53 -8.91
CA GLN A 129 14.91 4.42 -9.57
C GLN A 129 15.89 3.56 -8.75
N GLY A 130 15.38 2.53 -8.12
CA GLY A 130 16.16 1.60 -7.30
C GLY A 130 15.63 1.42 -5.89
N VAL A 131 14.89 2.37 -5.32
CA VAL A 131 14.21 2.22 -4.04
C VAL A 131 12.77 1.77 -4.25
N SER A 132 12.39 0.66 -3.63
CA SER A 132 11.06 0.06 -3.67
C SER A 132 10.62 -0.38 -2.28
N ALA A 133 9.30 -0.44 -2.04
CA ALA A 133 8.68 -1.02 -0.85
C ALA A 133 7.83 -2.26 -1.18
N CYS A 134 8.02 -2.86 -2.37
CA CYS A 134 7.25 -4.01 -2.83
C CYS A 134 8.10 -4.93 -3.72
N ALA A 135 8.62 -6.00 -3.15
CA ALA A 135 9.44 -6.96 -3.90
C ALA A 135 8.65 -7.68 -5.01
N THR A 136 7.37 -7.99 -4.76
CA THR A 136 6.52 -8.66 -5.76
C THR A 136 6.10 -7.74 -6.91
N CYS A 137 6.16 -6.42 -6.71
CA CYS A 137 5.90 -5.43 -7.75
C CYS A 137 7.12 -5.26 -8.65
N ASP A 138 8.28 -4.97 -8.05
CA ASP A 138 9.44 -4.45 -8.76
C ASP A 138 10.59 -5.48 -8.89
N GLY A 139 10.52 -6.61 -8.18
CA GLY A 139 11.62 -7.59 -8.12
C GLY A 139 12.02 -8.14 -9.48
N PHE A 140 11.09 -8.23 -10.43
CA PHE A 140 11.37 -8.72 -11.79
C PHE A 140 12.40 -7.84 -12.54
N PHE A 141 12.41 -6.53 -12.33
CA PHE A 141 13.36 -5.61 -12.94
C PHE A 141 14.81 -5.84 -12.47
N TYR A 142 14.98 -6.55 -11.34
CA TYR A 142 16.28 -6.84 -10.73
C TYR A 142 16.75 -8.28 -10.96
N ARG A 143 16.26 -8.96 -11.99
CA ARG A 143 16.74 -10.30 -12.36
C ARG A 143 18.23 -10.29 -12.65
N LYS A 144 18.95 -11.26 -12.03
CA LYS A 144 20.41 -11.43 -12.11
C LYS A 144 21.22 -10.23 -11.59
N ARG A 145 20.60 -9.30 -10.88
CA ARG A 145 21.24 -8.15 -10.23
C ARG A 145 21.48 -8.42 -8.75
N ILE A 146 22.14 -7.49 -8.08
CA ILE A 146 22.39 -7.54 -6.64
C ILE A 146 21.40 -6.58 -5.97
N VAL A 147 20.69 -7.05 -4.96
CA VAL A 147 19.70 -6.23 -4.26
C VAL A 147 19.88 -6.28 -2.75
N ALA A 148 19.37 -5.26 -2.05
CA ALA A 148 19.27 -5.26 -0.61
C ALA A 148 17.80 -5.25 -0.17
N VAL A 149 17.50 -5.96 0.93
CA VAL A 149 16.21 -5.95 1.63
C VAL A 149 16.45 -5.45 3.06
N VAL A 150 15.79 -4.38 3.43
CA VAL A 150 15.88 -3.84 4.79
C VAL A 150 14.72 -4.38 5.63
N GLY A 151 15.06 -5.06 6.70
CA GLY A 151 14.08 -5.62 7.63
C GLY A 151 14.51 -6.95 8.22
N GLY A 152 13.82 -7.40 9.26
CA GLY A 152 14.14 -8.66 9.95
C GLY A 152 12.90 -9.38 10.49
N GLY A 153 11.69 -9.02 10.04
CA GLY A 153 10.43 -9.71 10.31
C GLY A 153 10.05 -10.69 9.20
N ASP A 154 8.88 -11.32 9.31
CA ASP A 154 8.38 -12.29 8.33
C ASP A 154 8.33 -11.71 6.92
N THR A 155 7.74 -10.54 6.73
CA THR A 155 7.68 -9.84 5.44
C THR A 155 9.07 -9.68 4.81
N ALA A 156 10.07 -9.27 5.59
CA ALA A 156 11.42 -9.10 5.06
C ALA A 156 12.05 -10.43 4.63
N CYS A 157 11.78 -11.51 5.36
CA CYS A 157 12.24 -12.84 4.99
C CYS A 157 11.51 -13.36 3.72
N GLU A 158 10.20 -13.13 3.62
CA GLU A 158 9.40 -13.48 2.45
C GLU A 158 9.87 -12.74 1.20
N GLU A 159 10.08 -11.43 1.29
CA GLU A 159 10.60 -10.61 0.20
C GLU A 159 12.03 -11.01 -0.21
N ALA A 160 12.90 -11.29 0.77
CA ALA A 160 14.26 -11.78 0.49
C ALA A 160 14.23 -13.14 -0.21
N MET A 161 13.37 -14.06 0.21
CA MET A 161 13.17 -15.35 -0.45
C MET A 161 12.64 -15.19 -1.88
N TYR A 162 11.64 -14.32 -2.08
CA TYR A 162 11.11 -14.01 -3.42
C TYR A 162 12.22 -13.46 -4.33
N LEU A 163 12.92 -12.42 -3.88
CA LEU A 163 14.02 -11.81 -4.62
C LEU A 163 15.18 -12.77 -4.87
N SER A 164 15.46 -13.70 -3.95
CA SER A 164 16.50 -14.70 -4.15
C SER A 164 16.25 -15.64 -5.33
N GLY A 165 14.98 -15.81 -5.72
CA GLY A 165 14.59 -16.55 -6.93
C GLY A 165 14.86 -15.78 -8.24
N LEU A 166 15.07 -14.48 -8.18
CA LEU A 166 15.24 -13.60 -9.32
C LEU A 166 16.65 -13.02 -9.39
N ALA A 167 17.13 -12.48 -8.28
CA ALA A 167 18.40 -11.76 -8.18
C ALA A 167 19.61 -12.68 -8.13
N LYS A 168 20.78 -12.16 -8.52
CA LYS A 168 22.04 -12.84 -8.36
C LYS A 168 22.44 -12.99 -6.89
N LYS A 169 22.18 -11.95 -6.10
CA LYS A 169 22.47 -11.90 -4.67
C LYS A 169 21.48 -10.98 -3.95
N VAL A 170 21.13 -11.35 -2.73
CA VAL A 170 20.29 -10.54 -1.84
C VAL A 170 21.06 -10.28 -0.55
N TYR A 171 21.25 -9.01 -0.20
CA TYR A 171 21.68 -8.62 1.13
C TYR A 171 20.45 -8.35 2.00
N MET A 172 20.33 -9.02 3.15
CA MET A 172 19.34 -8.64 4.17
C MET A 172 20.01 -7.72 5.19
N ILE A 173 19.59 -6.46 5.26
CA ILE A 173 20.12 -5.48 6.22
C ILE A 173 19.25 -5.49 7.47
N VAL A 174 19.80 -5.99 8.58
CA VAL A 174 19.07 -6.25 9.82
C VAL A 174 19.71 -5.50 10.98
N ARG A 175 19.02 -4.51 11.54
CA ARG A 175 19.54 -3.67 12.63
C ARG A 175 19.74 -4.40 13.98
N LYS A 176 19.14 -5.56 14.14
CA LYS A 176 19.25 -6.39 15.36
C LYS A 176 20.22 -7.55 15.12
N PRO A 177 20.78 -8.17 16.21
CA PRO A 177 21.62 -9.36 16.08
C PRO A 177 20.85 -10.64 15.72
N TYR A 178 19.54 -10.54 15.45
CA TYR A 178 18.66 -11.66 15.13
C TYR A 178 17.48 -11.22 14.25
N LEU A 179 16.92 -12.20 13.54
CA LEU A 179 15.64 -12.04 12.82
C LEU A 179 14.48 -12.25 13.78
N ARG A 180 13.44 -11.41 13.69
CA ARG A 180 12.20 -11.53 14.46
C ARG A 180 11.16 -12.44 13.79
N ALA A 181 11.43 -12.87 12.57
CA ALA A 181 10.58 -13.75 11.79
C ALA A 181 10.35 -15.10 12.48
N ALA A 182 9.29 -15.80 12.09
CA ALA A 182 9.02 -17.18 12.50
C ALA A 182 10.21 -18.10 12.21
N GLU A 183 10.41 -19.14 13.03
CA GLU A 183 11.58 -20.03 12.95
C GLU A 183 11.77 -20.62 11.55
N ILE A 184 10.66 -21.07 10.93
CA ILE A 184 10.70 -21.64 9.59
C ILE A 184 11.22 -20.63 8.53
N MET A 185 10.87 -19.36 8.66
CA MET A 185 11.32 -18.31 7.73
C MET A 185 12.78 -17.96 7.98
N ARG A 186 13.19 -17.87 9.26
CA ARG A 186 14.61 -17.68 9.61
C ARG A 186 15.48 -18.75 9.00
N LYS A 187 15.07 -20.02 9.15
CA LYS A 187 15.79 -21.17 8.59
C LYS A 187 15.91 -21.05 7.07
N ARG A 188 14.82 -20.76 6.36
CA ARG A 188 14.80 -20.66 4.90
C ARG A 188 15.77 -19.60 4.37
N VAL A 189 15.77 -18.39 4.95
CA VAL A 189 16.67 -17.31 4.50
C VAL A 189 18.14 -17.58 4.85
N THR A 190 18.40 -18.24 5.98
CA THR A 190 19.76 -18.58 6.42
C THR A 190 20.39 -19.69 5.58
N GLU A 191 19.59 -20.65 5.11
CA GLU A 191 20.03 -21.78 4.29
C GLU A 191 20.11 -21.45 2.78
N LYS A 192 19.72 -20.23 2.38
CA LYS A 192 19.70 -19.84 0.98
C LYS A 192 21.07 -19.28 0.55
N ASP A 193 21.74 -19.96 -0.39
CA ASP A 193 23.11 -19.66 -0.80
C ASP A 193 23.37 -18.23 -1.30
N ASN A 194 22.37 -17.60 -1.93
CA ASN A 194 22.50 -16.26 -2.47
C ASN A 194 21.86 -15.17 -1.58
N ILE A 195 21.52 -15.49 -0.32
CA ILE A 195 21.11 -14.50 0.70
C ILE A 195 22.25 -14.34 1.69
N GLU A 196 22.71 -13.12 1.88
CA GLU A 196 23.65 -12.73 2.92
C GLU A 196 22.99 -11.82 3.93
N ILE A 197 22.99 -12.20 5.23
CA ILE A 197 22.34 -11.44 6.29
C ILE A 197 23.37 -10.58 7.01
N LEU A 198 23.23 -9.27 6.92
CA LEU A 198 24.06 -8.27 7.59
C LEU A 198 23.39 -7.88 8.91
N TYR A 199 23.69 -8.61 9.97
CA TYR A 199 23.18 -8.31 11.31
C TYR A 199 23.83 -7.07 11.92
N ASN A 200 23.17 -6.47 12.92
CA ASN A 200 23.57 -5.24 13.61
C ASN A 200 23.90 -4.08 12.66
N THR A 201 23.28 -4.07 11.47
CA THR A 201 23.61 -3.16 10.39
C THR A 201 22.45 -2.23 10.08
N ASN A 202 22.75 -0.93 9.95
CA ASN A 202 21.82 0.11 9.55
C ASN A 202 22.25 0.70 8.20
N THR A 203 21.31 1.06 7.35
CA THR A 203 21.56 1.92 6.19
C THR A 203 21.58 3.37 6.65
N VAL A 204 22.57 4.13 6.21
CA VAL A 204 22.74 5.55 6.55
C VAL A 204 22.73 6.47 5.34
N GLY A 205 22.74 5.91 4.13
CA GLY A 205 22.62 6.65 2.87
C GLY A 205 22.59 5.71 1.69
N LEU A 206 22.20 6.26 0.55
CA LEU A 206 22.22 5.58 -0.76
C LEU A 206 23.02 6.43 -1.74
N PHE A 207 23.65 5.80 -2.71
CA PHE A 207 24.40 6.51 -3.76
C PHE A 207 24.17 5.92 -5.14
N GLY A 208 24.42 6.73 -6.17
CA GLY A 208 24.35 6.39 -7.59
C GLY A 208 24.08 7.63 -8.44
N GLU A 209 24.33 7.53 -9.73
CA GLU A 209 24.10 8.62 -10.70
C GLU A 209 22.71 8.55 -11.33
N ASN A 210 22.36 7.41 -11.94
CA ASN A 210 21.11 7.21 -12.69
C ASN A 210 20.15 6.23 -12.00
N GLY A 211 20.24 6.11 -10.69
CA GLY A 211 19.49 5.18 -9.83
C GLY A 211 20.38 4.70 -8.69
N VAL A 212 19.90 3.73 -7.92
CA VAL A 212 20.68 3.15 -6.83
C VAL A 212 21.83 2.30 -7.42
N GLU A 213 23.06 2.59 -7.01
CA GLU A 213 24.26 1.82 -7.33
C GLU A 213 24.91 1.25 -6.07
N GLY A 214 24.51 1.73 -4.89
CA GLY A 214 24.99 1.23 -3.62
C GLY A 214 24.33 1.85 -2.41
N ALA A 215 24.68 1.31 -1.25
CA ALA A 215 24.24 1.78 0.05
C ALA A 215 25.41 1.96 1.00
N HIS A 216 25.39 3.06 1.75
CA HIS A 216 26.28 3.33 2.89
C HIS A 216 25.69 2.64 4.13
N LEU A 217 26.46 1.77 4.74
CA LEU A 217 26.04 0.95 5.87
C LEU A 217 26.92 1.23 7.11
N VAL A 218 26.28 1.12 8.27
CA VAL A 218 26.94 1.18 9.57
C VAL A 218 26.59 -0.07 10.36
N ARG A 219 27.61 -0.84 10.74
CA ARG A 219 27.46 -1.97 11.65
C ARG A 219 27.79 -1.52 13.06
N PHE A 220 27.10 -2.06 14.07
CA PHE A 220 27.23 -1.73 15.49
C PHE A 220 27.12 -0.21 15.79
N LYS A 221 26.19 0.45 15.12
CA LYS A 221 25.99 1.91 15.20
C LYS A 221 25.88 2.40 16.65
N GLY A 222 26.78 3.30 17.04
CA GLY A 222 26.84 3.88 18.39
C GLY A 222 27.59 3.03 19.42
N GLU A 223 28.27 1.96 19.01
CA GLU A 223 29.09 1.10 19.85
C GLU A 223 30.58 1.34 19.58
N GLU A 224 31.48 0.89 20.50
CA GLU A 224 32.93 1.09 20.36
C GLU A 224 33.51 0.43 19.11
N ASN A 225 32.87 -0.62 18.60
CA ASN A 225 33.26 -1.37 17.42
C ASN A 225 32.47 -0.96 16.16
N GLU A 226 31.96 0.26 16.12
CA GLU A 226 31.26 0.79 14.96
C GLU A 226 32.11 0.71 13.69
N GLU A 227 31.53 0.13 12.63
CA GLU A 227 32.16 -0.07 11.36
C GLU A 227 31.31 0.52 10.24
N ASN A 228 31.91 1.41 9.43
CA ASN A 228 31.28 1.98 8.23
C ASN A 228 31.81 1.26 6.99
N PHE A 229 30.90 0.86 6.11
CA PHE A 229 31.24 0.20 4.84
C PHE A 229 30.16 0.41 3.81
N ASP A 230 30.51 0.19 2.55
CA ASP A 230 29.60 0.30 1.41
C ASP A 230 29.30 -1.07 0.82
N VAL A 231 28.09 -1.23 0.27
CA VAL A 231 27.73 -2.37 -0.55
C VAL A 231 27.22 -1.88 -1.90
N ALA A 232 27.71 -2.52 -2.96
CA ALA A 232 27.21 -2.28 -4.30
C ALA A 232 25.89 -3.06 -4.49
N ILE A 233 24.83 -2.36 -4.87
CA ILE A 233 23.51 -2.92 -5.12
C ILE A 233 22.85 -2.19 -6.27
N ASP A 234 21.99 -2.87 -7.01
CA ASP A 234 21.18 -2.29 -8.10
C ASP A 234 19.76 -1.92 -7.62
N GLY A 235 19.32 -2.48 -6.48
CA GLY A 235 17.99 -2.23 -5.93
C GLY A 235 17.96 -2.33 -4.40
N PHE A 236 17.13 -1.50 -3.78
CA PHE A 236 16.99 -1.35 -2.34
C PHE A 236 15.53 -1.48 -1.94
N PHE A 237 15.17 -2.57 -1.28
CA PHE A 237 13.80 -2.91 -0.92
C PHE A 237 13.55 -2.68 0.56
N LEU A 238 12.51 -1.92 0.87
CA LEU A 238 12.12 -1.57 2.23
C LEU A 238 11.01 -2.51 2.73
N ALA A 239 11.39 -3.54 3.46
CA ALA A 239 10.48 -4.50 4.08
C ALA A 239 10.30 -4.24 5.59
N ILE A 240 10.09 -2.96 5.95
CA ILE A 240 9.94 -2.50 7.35
C ILE A 240 8.48 -2.24 7.75
N GLY A 241 7.55 -2.63 6.87
CA GLY A 241 6.10 -2.61 7.09
C GLY A 241 5.39 -1.43 6.44
N HIS A 242 4.08 -1.44 6.61
CA HIS A 242 3.16 -0.40 6.14
C HIS A 242 2.38 0.17 7.33
N THR A 243 1.79 1.34 7.13
CA THR A 243 0.84 1.95 8.06
C THR A 243 -0.46 2.16 7.31
N PRO A 244 -1.57 1.53 7.71
CA PRO A 244 -2.86 1.78 7.09
C PRO A 244 -3.30 3.22 7.35
N ASN A 245 -3.96 3.85 6.37
CA ASN A 245 -4.42 5.23 6.48
C ASN A 245 -5.80 5.26 7.15
N THR A 246 -5.83 4.98 8.45
CA THR A 246 -7.03 4.76 9.26
C THR A 246 -7.22 5.77 10.38
N ASP A 247 -6.37 6.79 10.50
CA ASP A 247 -6.39 7.75 11.63
C ASP A 247 -7.76 8.42 11.80
N LEU A 248 -8.46 8.69 10.71
CA LEU A 248 -9.78 9.30 10.67
C LEU A 248 -10.86 8.43 11.36
N PHE A 249 -10.66 7.12 11.43
CA PHE A 249 -11.63 6.15 11.90
C PHE A 249 -11.26 5.50 13.24
N LYS A 250 -10.15 5.93 13.85
CA LYS A 250 -9.69 5.39 15.14
C LYS A 250 -10.76 5.57 16.22
N GLY A 251 -11.01 4.50 16.98
CA GLY A 251 -12.01 4.49 18.05
C GLY A 251 -13.45 4.36 17.59
N GLN A 252 -13.68 4.28 16.27
CA GLN A 252 -15.02 4.07 15.70
C GLN A 252 -15.17 2.68 15.06
N LEU A 253 -14.13 2.19 14.38
CA LEU A 253 -14.13 0.88 13.72
C LEU A 253 -13.20 -0.10 14.45
N ASP A 254 -13.53 -1.38 14.35
CA ASP A 254 -12.64 -2.44 14.81
C ASP A 254 -11.39 -2.50 13.91
N MET A 255 -10.21 -2.51 14.54
CA MET A 255 -8.92 -2.55 13.89
C MET A 255 -8.03 -3.63 14.52
N ASP A 256 -7.12 -4.19 13.75
CA ASP A 256 -6.10 -5.08 14.27
C ASP A 256 -5.01 -4.33 15.06
N GLU A 257 -4.05 -5.06 15.61
CA GLU A 257 -2.92 -4.51 16.39
C GLU A 257 -2.00 -3.58 15.56
N HIS A 258 -2.09 -3.62 14.21
CA HIS A 258 -1.34 -2.79 13.30
C HIS A 258 -2.15 -1.62 12.74
N GLY A 259 -3.43 -1.53 13.08
CA GLY A 259 -4.35 -0.46 12.70
C GLY A 259 -5.09 -0.72 11.38
N PHE A 260 -5.02 -1.91 10.78
CA PHE A 260 -5.84 -2.27 9.61
C PHE A 260 -7.29 -2.49 10.03
N ILE A 261 -8.24 -2.00 9.22
CA ILE A 261 -9.66 -2.18 9.48
C ILE A 261 -10.02 -3.66 9.36
N ILE A 262 -10.67 -4.21 10.40
CA ILE A 262 -11.16 -5.58 10.40
C ILE A 262 -12.48 -5.63 9.63
N THR A 263 -12.53 -6.48 8.61
CA THR A 263 -13.76 -6.77 7.85
C THR A 263 -14.31 -8.15 8.19
N GLN A 264 -15.59 -8.36 7.92
CA GLN A 264 -16.21 -9.66 8.09
C GLN A 264 -15.58 -10.70 7.14
N PRO A 265 -15.49 -11.97 7.52
CA PRO A 265 -14.93 -13.01 6.64
C PRO A 265 -15.63 -13.06 5.28
N LYS A 266 -14.84 -13.01 4.20
CA LYS A 266 -15.32 -13.01 2.80
C LYS A 266 -16.21 -11.82 2.41
N SER A 267 -16.14 -10.73 3.14
CA SER A 267 -16.91 -9.52 2.93
C SER A 267 -16.01 -8.30 3.13
N THR A 268 -16.46 -7.14 2.65
CA THR A 268 -15.85 -5.83 2.91
C THR A 268 -16.58 -5.05 4.03
N ALA A 269 -17.65 -5.62 4.60
CA ALA A 269 -18.40 -5.02 5.69
C ALA A 269 -17.53 -4.91 6.95
N THR A 270 -17.57 -3.75 7.60
CA THR A 270 -16.87 -3.46 8.85
C THR A 270 -17.73 -3.79 10.08
N SER A 271 -17.30 -3.37 11.27
CA SER A 271 -18.07 -3.47 12.51
C SER A 271 -19.29 -2.52 12.53
N ILE A 272 -19.35 -1.53 11.64
CA ILE A 272 -20.48 -0.59 11.53
C ILE A 272 -21.29 -0.90 10.27
N GLU A 273 -22.60 -1.12 10.45
CA GLU A 273 -23.52 -1.38 9.34
C GLU A 273 -23.62 -0.18 8.39
N GLY A 274 -23.43 -0.42 7.08
CA GLY A 274 -23.39 0.63 6.05
C GLY A 274 -21.98 1.20 5.81
N VAL A 275 -20.97 0.74 6.56
CA VAL A 275 -19.56 1.08 6.35
C VAL A 275 -18.78 -0.13 5.85
N PHE A 276 -18.06 0.05 4.75
CA PHE A 276 -17.27 -0.98 4.06
C PHE A 276 -15.82 -0.53 3.93
N ALA A 277 -14.87 -1.47 3.93
CA ALA A 277 -13.45 -1.18 3.75
C ALA A 277 -12.87 -2.05 2.63
N ALA A 278 -12.10 -1.44 1.72
CA ALA A 278 -11.56 -2.11 0.54
C ALA A 278 -10.12 -1.69 0.24
N GLY A 279 -9.33 -2.62 -0.28
CA GLY A 279 -7.92 -2.42 -0.58
C GLY A 279 -7.04 -2.49 0.66
N ASP A 280 -5.85 -1.90 0.56
CA ASP A 280 -4.78 -2.06 1.54
C ASP A 280 -5.11 -1.52 2.94
N VAL A 281 -6.16 -0.72 3.09
CA VAL A 281 -6.63 -0.25 4.39
C VAL A 281 -7.17 -1.40 5.27
N ALA A 282 -7.59 -2.51 4.65
CA ALA A 282 -8.11 -3.72 5.30
C ALA A 282 -7.32 -4.99 4.89
N ASP A 283 -6.27 -4.86 4.06
CA ASP A 283 -5.45 -5.99 3.61
C ASP A 283 -3.99 -5.84 4.11
N PRO A 284 -3.66 -6.43 5.25
CA PRO A 284 -2.27 -6.43 5.74
C PRO A 284 -1.35 -7.39 4.97
N THR A 285 -1.90 -8.24 4.08
CA THR A 285 -1.19 -9.40 3.53
C THR A 285 -0.73 -9.18 2.09
N TYR A 286 -1.67 -8.95 1.17
CA TYR A 286 -1.37 -8.97 -0.27
C TYR A 286 -0.87 -7.64 -0.80
N ARG A 287 -1.57 -6.55 -0.50
CA ARG A 287 -1.23 -5.17 -0.94
C ARG A 287 -0.89 -5.10 -2.42
N GLN A 288 -1.82 -5.62 -3.26
CA GLN A 288 -1.69 -5.64 -4.71
C GLN A 288 -2.80 -4.85 -5.37
N GLY A 289 -2.48 -4.10 -6.44
CA GLY A 289 -3.45 -3.27 -7.15
C GLY A 289 -4.68 -4.07 -7.65
N VAL A 290 -4.46 -5.30 -8.15
CA VAL A 290 -5.55 -6.17 -8.62
C VAL A 290 -6.41 -6.69 -7.47
N VAL A 291 -5.83 -6.98 -6.31
CA VAL A 291 -6.58 -7.38 -5.10
C VAL A 291 -7.40 -6.20 -4.57
N ALA A 292 -6.77 -5.02 -4.51
CA ALA A 292 -7.47 -3.79 -4.13
C ALA A 292 -8.64 -3.47 -5.05
N ALA A 293 -8.47 -3.58 -6.38
CA ALA A 293 -9.55 -3.43 -7.34
C ALA A 293 -10.68 -4.46 -7.11
N GLY A 294 -10.32 -5.73 -6.87
CA GLY A 294 -11.29 -6.80 -6.58
C GLY A 294 -12.12 -6.51 -5.33
N THR A 295 -11.48 -6.08 -4.23
CA THR A 295 -12.19 -5.71 -3.01
C THR A 295 -13.02 -4.44 -3.16
N GLY A 296 -12.60 -3.48 -3.99
CA GLY A 296 -13.39 -2.31 -4.37
C GLY A 296 -14.69 -2.70 -5.08
N ALA A 297 -14.63 -3.66 -6.02
CA ALA A 297 -15.83 -4.20 -6.67
C ALA A 297 -16.76 -4.89 -5.65
N MET A 298 -16.19 -5.69 -4.73
CA MET A 298 -16.96 -6.34 -3.65
C MET A 298 -17.69 -5.30 -2.80
N ALA A 299 -17.00 -4.26 -2.34
CA ALA A 299 -17.58 -3.21 -1.50
C ALA A 299 -18.78 -2.53 -2.19
N ALA A 300 -18.64 -2.15 -3.45
CA ALA A 300 -19.74 -1.53 -4.20
C ALA A 300 -20.95 -2.46 -4.38
N ILE A 301 -20.72 -3.75 -4.66
CA ILE A 301 -21.79 -4.76 -4.75
C ILE A 301 -22.49 -4.95 -3.40
N GLU A 302 -21.73 -4.95 -2.31
CA GLU A 302 -22.29 -5.08 -0.96
C GLU A 302 -23.08 -3.84 -0.53
N VAL A 303 -22.61 -2.64 -0.90
CA VAL A 303 -23.36 -1.39 -0.74
C VAL A 303 -24.69 -1.44 -1.46
N ASP A 304 -24.72 -1.85 -2.75
CA ASP A 304 -25.97 -1.96 -3.51
C ASP A 304 -26.96 -2.92 -2.83
N ARG A 305 -26.48 -4.11 -2.45
CA ARG A 305 -27.30 -5.10 -1.72
C ARG A 305 -27.80 -4.59 -0.37
N PHE A 306 -26.98 -3.81 0.30
CA PHE A 306 -27.36 -3.20 1.60
C PHE A 306 -28.50 -2.18 1.42
N LEU A 307 -28.38 -1.27 0.45
CA LEU A 307 -29.37 -0.25 0.17
C LEU A 307 -30.70 -0.82 -0.35
N GLN A 308 -30.65 -1.96 -1.06
CA GLN A 308 -31.87 -2.64 -1.57
C GLN A 308 -32.69 -3.31 -0.45
N LYS A 309 -32.12 -3.52 0.74
CA LYS A 309 -32.80 -4.16 1.88
C LYS A 309 -33.50 -3.16 2.80
N GLN A 310 -33.34 -1.87 2.53
CA GLN A 310 -33.90 -0.76 3.28
C GLN A 310 -35.13 -0.18 2.61
#